data_7c17ebc29234bf771a48a9d579b1f3b3
#
_entry.id   7c17ebc29234bf771a48a9d579b1f3b3
#
_cell.length_a   1.000
_cell.length_b   1.000
_cell.length_c   1.000
_cell.angle_alpha   90.00
_cell.angle_beta   90.00
_cell.angle_gamma   90.00
#
_symmetry.space_group_name_H-M   'P 1'
#
loop_
_entity.id
_entity.type
_entity.pdbx_description
1 polymer ?
#
loop_
_entity_poly.entity_id
_entity_poly.type
_entity_poly.pdbx_seq_one_letter_code
_entity_poly.pdbx_strand_id
1 'polypeptide(L)'
;DIVMSPDDSNIIYLTSNNGFYRTTDGGDNWTEIMFGEFQEIEINPANSNMIYTIKVIGDYTEFHKSVDGGLTFTAQTNGWPSPQQAGDHQRRVEIAVTPADPSLVYANATGSANGGSGTYGIYVSQDEGESWSFTCCGSQPAGPPSLSNINMMGWDKEGEDDGGQYYYDVGLAVDPVNPLKL
;
A
#
# COMPACT_ATOMS: atom_id res chain seq x y z
N ASP A 1 3.73 -3.63 -10.81
CA ASP A 1 4.51 -4.51 -9.95
C ASP A 1 4.38 -5.97 -10.39
N ILE A 2 5.33 -6.83 -10.01
CA ILE A 2 5.32 -8.26 -10.35
C ILE A 2 5.93 -9.07 -9.20
N VAL A 3 5.18 -10.08 -8.71
CA VAL A 3 5.61 -10.91 -7.58
C VAL A 3 5.33 -12.39 -7.88
N MET A 4 6.30 -13.24 -7.58
CA MET A 4 6.20 -14.70 -7.73
C MET A 4 5.81 -15.34 -6.41
N SER A 5 4.93 -16.33 -6.44
CA SER A 5 4.57 -17.11 -5.26
C SER A 5 5.80 -17.82 -4.67
N PRO A 6 6.00 -17.78 -3.36
CA PRO A 6 7.12 -18.48 -2.72
C PRO A 6 6.97 -20.02 -2.80
N ASP A 7 5.77 -20.55 -2.98
CA ASP A 7 5.50 -21.98 -2.95
C ASP A 7 5.51 -22.63 -4.34
N ASP A 8 5.23 -21.85 -5.41
CA ASP A 8 5.22 -22.35 -6.79
C ASP A 8 5.67 -21.26 -7.75
N SER A 9 6.83 -21.42 -8.36
CA SER A 9 7.41 -20.47 -9.31
C SER A 9 6.61 -20.31 -10.62
N ASN A 10 5.65 -21.18 -10.88
CA ASN A 10 4.72 -21.02 -12.01
C ASN A 10 3.59 -20.05 -11.70
N ILE A 11 3.35 -19.76 -10.42
CA ILE A 11 2.34 -18.79 -10.01
C ILE A 11 2.99 -17.43 -9.86
N ILE A 12 2.59 -16.49 -10.72
CA ILE A 12 3.09 -15.11 -10.70
C ILE A 12 1.89 -14.18 -10.75
N TYR A 13 2.02 -13.08 -10.03
CA TYR A 13 1.04 -11.99 -9.99
C TYR A 13 1.64 -10.75 -10.62
N LEU A 14 0.79 -9.96 -11.29
CA LEU A 14 1.21 -8.73 -11.95
C LEU A 14 0.11 -7.67 -11.79
N THR A 15 0.53 -6.47 -11.39
CA THR A 15 -0.33 -5.27 -11.40
C THR A 15 0.08 -4.33 -12.52
N SER A 16 -0.91 -3.64 -13.06
CA SER A 16 -0.74 -2.63 -14.09
C SER A 16 -1.85 -1.58 -14.01
N ASN A 17 -1.74 -0.55 -14.86
CA ASN A 17 -2.81 0.45 -15.00
C ASN A 17 -4.12 -0.12 -15.58
N ASN A 18 -4.12 -1.37 -16.03
CA ASN A 18 -5.30 -2.00 -16.67
C ASN A 18 -5.89 -3.15 -15.86
N GLY A 19 -5.14 -3.73 -14.92
CA GLY A 19 -5.66 -4.85 -14.14
C GLY A 19 -4.66 -5.47 -13.17
N PHE A 20 -5.21 -6.37 -12.37
CA PHE A 20 -4.48 -7.38 -11.61
C PHE A 20 -4.57 -8.71 -12.35
N TYR A 21 -3.42 -9.30 -12.66
CA TYR A 21 -3.29 -10.52 -13.45
C TYR A 21 -2.61 -11.62 -12.67
N ARG A 22 -2.95 -12.85 -13.00
CA ARG A 22 -2.34 -14.05 -12.43
C ARG A 22 -2.01 -15.06 -13.53
N THR A 23 -0.86 -15.70 -13.42
CA THR A 23 -0.48 -16.88 -14.22
C THR A 23 -0.30 -18.11 -13.32
N THR A 24 -0.37 -19.30 -13.90
CA THR A 24 -0.07 -20.58 -13.26
C THR A 24 0.87 -21.45 -14.11
N ASP A 25 1.48 -20.87 -15.11
CA ASP A 25 2.36 -21.54 -16.06
C ASP A 25 3.66 -20.76 -16.34
N GLY A 26 4.10 -19.98 -15.35
CA GLY A 26 5.36 -19.24 -15.42
C GLY A 26 5.34 -18.01 -16.34
N GLY A 27 4.14 -17.54 -16.69
CA GLY A 27 3.96 -16.35 -17.53
C GLY A 27 3.62 -16.63 -18.98
N ASP A 28 3.44 -17.90 -19.38
CA ASP A 28 3.05 -18.26 -20.74
C ASP A 28 1.62 -17.77 -21.04
N ASN A 29 0.71 -17.89 -20.05
CA ASN A 29 -0.67 -17.42 -20.17
C ASN A 29 -1.05 -16.62 -18.89
N TRP A 30 -1.79 -15.52 -19.10
CA TRP A 30 -2.24 -14.63 -18.03
C TRP A 30 -3.75 -14.56 -17.97
N THR A 31 -4.29 -14.60 -16.76
CA THR A 31 -5.72 -14.41 -16.48
C THR A 31 -5.89 -13.07 -15.79
N GLU A 32 -6.76 -12.22 -16.31
CA GLU A 32 -7.19 -11.00 -15.61
C GLU A 32 -8.14 -11.39 -14.47
N ILE A 33 -7.77 -11.04 -13.26
CA ILE A 33 -8.56 -11.29 -12.04
C ILE A 33 -9.43 -10.09 -11.69
N MET A 34 -8.86 -8.87 -11.81
CA MET A 34 -9.58 -7.63 -11.56
C MET A 34 -9.20 -6.58 -12.60
N PHE A 35 -10.19 -5.86 -13.08
CA PHE A 35 -10.01 -4.71 -13.97
C PHE A 35 -9.77 -3.41 -13.18
N GLY A 36 -8.91 -2.53 -13.70
CA GLY A 36 -8.62 -1.21 -13.17
C GLY A 36 -7.12 -0.95 -12.97
N GLU A 37 -6.78 0.18 -12.36
CA GLU A 37 -5.41 0.54 -12.02
C GLU A 37 -5.02 -0.08 -10.67
N PHE A 38 -3.93 -0.83 -10.67
CA PHE A 38 -3.35 -1.45 -9.48
C PHE A 38 -1.87 -1.10 -9.37
N GLN A 39 -1.35 -0.99 -8.13
CA GLN A 39 0.02 -0.54 -7.87
C GLN A 39 0.90 -1.61 -7.26
N GLU A 40 0.56 -2.09 -6.08
CA GLU A 40 1.40 -2.94 -5.25
C GLU A 40 0.88 -4.38 -5.16
N ILE A 41 1.80 -5.31 -4.94
CA ILE A 41 1.49 -6.69 -4.56
C ILE A 41 2.41 -7.11 -3.43
N GLU A 42 1.83 -7.56 -2.34
CA GLU A 42 2.56 -8.24 -1.27
C GLU A 42 1.93 -9.58 -0.95
N ILE A 43 2.76 -10.58 -0.65
CA ILE A 43 2.32 -11.91 -0.22
C ILE A 43 2.62 -12.05 1.26
N ASN A 44 1.64 -12.47 2.05
CA ASN A 44 1.84 -12.71 3.47
C ASN A 44 2.94 -13.78 3.66
N PRO A 45 3.99 -13.48 4.44
CA PRO A 45 5.16 -14.37 4.55
C PRO A 45 4.89 -15.71 5.27
N ALA A 46 3.75 -15.83 5.96
CA ALA A 46 3.34 -17.09 6.60
C ALA A 46 2.23 -17.84 5.82
N ASN A 47 1.62 -17.20 4.84
CA ASN A 47 0.51 -17.79 4.08
C ASN A 47 0.48 -17.25 2.64
N SER A 48 1.02 -18.01 1.71
CA SER A 48 1.09 -17.65 0.28
C SER A 48 -0.26 -17.51 -0.43
N ASN A 49 -1.35 -18.00 0.17
CA ASN A 49 -2.71 -17.76 -0.32
C ASN A 49 -3.25 -16.37 0.06
N MET A 50 -2.58 -15.70 0.99
CA MET A 50 -2.97 -14.35 1.42
C MET A 50 -2.15 -13.32 0.66
N ILE A 51 -2.84 -12.53 -0.17
CA ILE A 51 -2.24 -11.55 -1.07
C ILE A 51 -2.90 -10.20 -0.85
N TYR A 52 -2.07 -9.18 -0.87
CA TYR A 52 -2.47 -7.79 -0.70
C TYR A 52 -2.17 -7.01 -1.98
N THR A 53 -3.03 -6.06 -2.31
CA THR A 53 -2.81 -5.15 -3.45
C THR A 53 -3.52 -3.83 -3.23
N ILE A 54 -3.05 -2.80 -3.91
CA ILE A 54 -3.61 -1.45 -3.88
C ILE A 54 -4.29 -1.16 -5.21
N LYS A 55 -5.58 -0.84 -5.16
CA LYS A 55 -6.37 -0.38 -6.30
C LYS A 55 -6.54 1.12 -6.27
N VAL A 56 -6.31 1.79 -7.39
CA VAL A 56 -6.57 3.23 -7.54
C VAL A 56 -7.99 3.46 -8.03
N ILE A 57 -8.73 4.29 -7.33
CA ILE A 57 -10.12 4.66 -7.65
C ILE A 57 -10.22 6.19 -7.77
N GLY A 58 -9.90 6.72 -8.95
CA GLY A 58 -9.91 8.18 -9.16
C GLY A 58 -8.89 8.90 -8.27
N ASP A 59 -9.35 9.57 -7.23
CA ASP A 59 -8.51 10.37 -6.33
C ASP A 59 -8.16 9.67 -4.99
N TYR A 60 -8.50 8.39 -4.84
CA TYR A 60 -8.17 7.61 -3.65
C TYR A 60 -7.74 6.19 -4.01
N THR A 61 -7.25 5.46 -3.02
CA THR A 61 -6.88 4.05 -3.16
C THR A 61 -7.72 3.18 -2.25
N GLU A 62 -7.85 1.92 -2.62
CA GLU A 62 -8.43 0.86 -1.80
C GLU A 62 -7.40 -0.23 -1.56
N PHE A 63 -7.30 -0.68 -0.33
CA PHE A 63 -6.55 -1.89 0.01
C PHE A 63 -7.43 -3.11 -0.22
N HIS A 64 -6.94 -4.04 -1.02
CA HIS A 64 -7.62 -5.28 -1.36
C HIS A 64 -6.85 -6.48 -0.83
N LYS A 65 -7.57 -7.44 -0.25
CA LYS A 65 -7.03 -8.68 0.32
C LYS A 65 -7.64 -9.89 -0.36
N SER A 66 -6.79 -10.84 -0.73
CA SER A 66 -7.17 -12.19 -1.12
C SER A 66 -6.76 -13.18 -0.02
N VAL A 67 -7.52 -14.25 0.14
CA VAL A 67 -7.21 -15.39 1.02
C VAL A 67 -7.24 -16.73 0.27
N ASP A 68 -7.35 -16.67 -1.05
CA ASP A 68 -7.51 -17.83 -1.94
C ASP A 68 -6.47 -17.90 -3.06
N GLY A 69 -5.28 -17.34 -2.82
CA GLY A 69 -4.19 -17.35 -3.80
C GLY A 69 -4.41 -16.41 -4.97
N GLY A 70 -5.07 -15.27 -4.74
CA GLY A 70 -5.29 -14.24 -5.75
C GLY A 70 -6.40 -14.56 -6.75
N LEU A 71 -7.31 -15.49 -6.43
CA LEU A 71 -8.46 -15.80 -7.27
C LEU A 71 -9.60 -14.81 -7.07
N THR A 72 -9.80 -14.38 -5.82
CA THR A 72 -10.77 -13.33 -5.48
C THR A 72 -10.18 -12.35 -4.47
N PHE A 73 -10.68 -11.12 -4.48
CA PHE A 73 -10.24 -10.06 -3.59
C PHE A 73 -11.43 -9.34 -2.94
N THR A 74 -11.23 -8.90 -1.71
CA THR A 74 -12.20 -8.08 -0.97
C THR A 74 -11.53 -6.79 -0.52
N ALA A 75 -12.20 -5.66 -0.75
CA ALA A 75 -11.72 -4.37 -0.26
C ALA A 75 -11.87 -4.29 1.27
N GLN A 76 -10.82 -3.85 1.94
CA GLN A 76 -10.79 -3.63 3.39
C GLN A 76 -10.72 -2.12 3.65
N THR A 77 -11.80 -1.55 4.16
CA THR A 77 -11.95 -0.10 4.30
C THR A 77 -11.89 0.40 5.73
N ASN A 78 -11.84 -0.50 6.71
CA ASN A 78 -11.85 -0.14 8.13
C ASN A 78 -10.55 0.56 8.53
N GLY A 79 -10.60 1.88 8.72
CA GLY A 79 -9.44 2.71 9.06
C GLY A 79 -8.49 2.99 7.90
N TRP A 80 -8.77 2.50 6.68
CA TRP A 80 -7.96 2.79 5.50
C TRP A 80 -8.02 4.29 5.17
N PRO A 81 -6.88 4.94 4.88
CA PRO A 81 -6.87 6.36 4.58
C PRO A 81 -7.66 6.70 3.32
N SER A 82 -8.36 7.80 3.36
CA SER A 82 -9.09 8.33 2.21
C SER A 82 -9.08 9.85 2.22
N PRO A 83 -9.17 10.51 1.06
CA PRO A 83 -9.30 11.95 0.97
C PRO A 83 -10.49 12.47 1.79
N GLN A 84 -10.29 13.54 2.53
CA GLN A 84 -11.29 14.11 3.44
C GLN A 84 -11.98 15.36 2.88
N GLN A 85 -11.39 16.00 1.88
CA GLN A 85 -11.87 17.25 1.30
C GLN A 85 -11.87 17.18 -0.22
N ALA A 86 -12.69 18.00 -0.85
CA ALA A 86 -12.68 18.14 -2.29
C ALA A 86 -11.32 18.71 -2.76
N GLY A 87 -10.70 18.04 -3.72
CA GLY A 87 -9.39 18.40 -4.23
C GLY A 87 -8.22 17.68 -3.57
N ASP A 88 -8.44 17.03 -2.43
CA ASP A 88 -7.45 16.10 -1.87
C ASP A 88 -7.41 14.82 -2.70
N HIS A 89 -6.23 14.21 -2.79
CA HIS A 89 -6.10 12.90 -3.42
C HIS A 89 -5.00 12.08 -2.73
N GLN A 90 -5.24 10.80 -2.67
CA GLN A 90 -4.27 9.82 -2.19
C GLN A 90 -4.11 8.77 -3.31
N ARG A 91 -3.01 8.82 -4.05
CA ARG A 91 -2.88 8.12 -5.33
C ARG A 91 -1.70 7.15 -5.41
N ARG A 92 -0.78 7.21 -4.48
CA ARG A 92 0.32 6.24 -4.38
C ARG A 92 0.36 5.69 -2.97
N VAL A 93 0.41 4.37 -2.86
CA VAL A 93 0.58 3.66 -1.60
C VAL A 93 1.57 2.53 -1.82
N GLU A 94 2.58 2.47 -0.99
CA GLU A 94 3.45 1.32 -0.84
C GLU A 94 3.01 0.51 0.36
N ILE A 95 2.99 -0.81 0.24
CA ILE A 95 2.72 -1.71 1.36
C ILE A 95 3.95 -2.57 1.63
N ALA A 96 4.11 -3.00 2.86
CA ALA A 96 5.19 -3.91 3.25
C ALA A 96 4.74 -4.87 4.34
N VAL A 97 5.24 -6.09 4.25
CA VAL A 97 5.03 -7.18 5.20
C VAL A 97 6.37 -7.66 5.76
N THR A 98 6.35 -8.38 6.87
CA THR A 98 7.58 -8.92 7.46
C THR A 98 7.37 -10.33 8.01
N PRO A 99 8.35 -11.24 7.83
CA PRO A 99 8.29 -12.56 8.43
C PRO A 99 8.46 -12.54 9.96
N ALA A 100 8.93 -11.43 10.53
CA ALA A 100 9.07 -11.28 11.99
C ALA A 100 7.73 -11.26 12.71
N ASP A 101 6.69 -10.73 12.04
CA ASP A 101 5.30 -10.79 12.48
C ASP A 101 4.38 -10.72 11.27
N PRO A 102 3.90 -11.86 10.76
CA PRO A 102 3.05 -11.90 9.56
C PRO A 102 1.66 -11.27 9.71
N SER A 103 1.23 -10.94 10.93
CA SER A 103 -0.02 -10.20 11.17
C SER A 103 0.09 -8.71 10.85
N LEU A 104 1.32 -8.19 10.82
CA LEU A 104 1.59 -6.78 10.55
C LEU A 104 1.65 -6.52 9.04
N VAL A 105 0.91 -5.50 8.63
CA VAL A 105 1.00 -4.91 7.29
C VAL A 105 1.15 -3.40 7.47
N TYR A 106 2.19 -2.83 6.87
CA TYR A 106 2.42 -1.39 6.87
C TYR A 106 2.02 -0.78 5.54
N ALA A 107 1.58 0.46 5.55
CA ALA A 107 1.28 1.22 4.36
C ALA A 107 1.84 2.64 4.47
N ASN A 108 2.62 3.06 3.48
CA ASN A 108 3.03 4.45 3.28
C ASN A 108 2.15 5.07 2.22
N ALA A 109 1.19 5.87 2.64
CA ALA A 109 0.28 6.57 1.75
C ALA A 109 0.83 7.95 1.41
N THR A 110 0.79 8.30 0.12
CA THR A 110 1.23 9.59 -0.39
C THR A 110 0.17 10.23 -1.28
N GLY A 111 0.18 11.55 -1.37
CA GLY A 111 -0.82 12.25 -2.15
C GLY A 111 -0.80 13.75 -1.93
N SER A 112 -1.95 14.38 -2.05
CA SER A 112 -2.16 15.80 -1.81
C SER A 112 -3.31 16.01 -0.83
N ALA A 113 -3.07 16.85 0.16
CA ALA A 113 -4.06 17.25 1.14
C ALA A 113 -3.86 18.71 1.53
N ASN A 114 -4.95 19.43 1.78
CA ASN A 114 -4.91 20.86 2.19
C ASN A 114 -4.12 21.78 1.24
N GLY A 115 -4.04 21.41 -0.06
CA GLY A 115 -3.29 22.18 -1.06
C GLY A 115 -1.79 21.89 -1.11
N GLY A 116 -1.28 21.04 -0.22
CA GLY A 116 0.08 20.51 -0.24
C GLY A 116 0.17 19.13 -0.90
N SER A 117 1.39 18.64 -1.11
CA SER A 117 1.65 17.30 -1.65
C SER A 117 2.81 16.63 -0.93
N GLY A 118 2.73 15.32 -0.71
CA GLY A 118 3.80 14.60 -0.02
C GLY A 118 3.28 13.37 0.72
N THR A 119 3.80 13.16 1.93
CA THR A 119 3.39 12.06 2.80
C THR A 119 1.95 12.29 3.30
N TYR A 120 1.06 11.38 2.97
CA TYR A 120 -0.30 11.38 3.47
C TYR A 120 -0.39 10.74 4.86
N GLY A 121 0.41 9.72 5.10
CA GLY A 121 0.58 9.08 6.40
C GLY A 121 1.16 7.67 6.32
N ILE A 122 1.75 7.24 7.43
CA ILE A 122 2.12 5.84 7.67
C ILE A 122 0.99 5.19 8.47
N TYR A 123 0.52 4.08 7.99
CA TYR A 123 -0.55 3.28 8.60
C TYR A 123 -0.05 1.88 8.91
N VAL A 124 -0.64 1.24 9.91
CA VAL A 124 -0.36 -0.15 10.28
C VAL A 124 -1.66 -0.91 10.49
N SER A 125 -1.70 -2.11 9.97
CA SER A 125 -2.63 -3.15 10.35
C SER A 125 -1.91 -4.15 11.26
N GLN A 126 -2.60 -4.64 12.30
CA GLN A 126 -2.12 -5.68 13.21
C GLN A 126 -2.96 -6.97 13.12
N ASP A 127 -3.79 -7.04 12.08
CA ASP A 127 -4.76 -8.11 11.86
C ASP A 127 -4.81 -8.52 10.38
N GLU A 128 -3.62 -8.59 9.76
CA GLU A 128 -3.47 -9.06 8.37
C GLU A 128 -4.25 -8.20 7.37
N GLY A 129 -4.37 -6.88 7.61
CA GLY A 129 -5.03 -5.94 6.71
C GLY A 129 -6.54 -5.77 6.92
N GLU A 130 -7.15 -6.37 7.97
CA GLU A 130 -8.59 -6.23 8.24
C GLU A 130 -8.95 -4.84 8.78
N SER A 131 -8.04 -4.22 9.56
CA SER A 131 -8.23 -2.86 10.06
C SER A 131 -6.91 -2.09 10.08
N TRP A 132 -7.01 -0.76 9.99
CA TRP A 132 -5.86 0.12 9.84
C TRP A 132 -5.86 1.23 10.89
N SER A 133 -4.69 1.57 11.38
CA SER A 133 -4.47 2.67 12.32
C SER A 133 -3.37 3.59 11.81
N PHE A 134 -3.58 4.89 11.93
CA PHE A 134 -2.54 5.88 11.67
C PHE A 134 -1.42 5.75 12.70
N THR A 135 -0.17 5.74 12.24
CA THR A 135 1.01 5.59 13.09
C THR A 135 1.78 6.89 13.22
N CYS A 136 2.18 7.46 12.11
CA CYS A 136 2.90 8.75 12.10
C CYS A 136 2.91 9.41 10.73
N CYS A 137 3.50 10.56 10.74
CA CYS A 137 4.06 11.26 9.59
C CYS A 137 3.02 11.51 8.50
N GLY A 138 2.85 12.73 8.11
CA GLY A 138 1.94 13.06 7.03
C GLY A 138 1.35 14.44 7.17
N SER A 139 1.04 15.03 6.04
CA SER A 139 0.27 16.25 5.97
C SER A 139 -1.21 15.97 6.27
N GLN A 140 -1.91 16.93 6.82
CA GLN A 140 -3.34 16.84 7.03
C GLN A 140 -4.10 16.40 5.74
N PRO A 141 -5.25 15.73 5.86
CA PRO A 141 -6.01 15.46 7.09
C PRO A 141 -5.77 14.06 7.66
N ALA A 142 -4.88 13.26 7.06
CA ALA A 142 -4.69 11.86 7.41
C ALA A 142 -4.21 11.63 8.86
N GLY A 143 -3.47 12.59 9.41
CA GLY A 143 -3.01 12.50 10.78
C GLY A 143 -3.42 13.72 11.63
N PRO A 144 -3.46 13.56 12.95
CA PRO A 144 -3.65 14.68 13.84
C PRO A 144 -2.47 15.66 13.71
N PRO A 145 -2.69 16.98 13.87
CA PRO A 145 -1.60 17.94 13.99
C PRO A 145 -0.71 17.54 15.17
N SER A 146 0.50 17.11 14.90
CA SER A 146 1.45 16.71 15.94
C SER A 146 2.86 17.03 15.48
N LEU A 147 3.81 17.00 16.41
CA LEU A 147 5.23 17.14 16.11
C LEU A 147 5.78 16.00 15.23
N SER A 148 5.02 14.91 15.07
CA SER A 148 5.35 13.80 14.18
C SER A 148 4.72 13.93 12.79
N ASN A 149 4.06 15.04 12.49
CA ASN A 149 3.41 15.29 11.21
C ASN A 149 4.43 15.85 10.20
N ILE A 150 5.41 15.04 9.87
CA ILE A 150 6.52 15.39 8.99
C ILE A 150 6.17 14.94 7.58
N ASN A 151 6.35 15.82 6.60
CA ASN A 151 6.29 15.47 5.19
C ASN A 151 7.60 14.80 4.76
N MET A 152 7.65 13.47 4.81
CA MET A 152 8.86 12.70 4.44
C MET A 152 9.18 12.77 2.95
N MET A 153 8.23 13.17 2.11
CA MET A 153 8.40 13.35 0.66
C MET A 153 8.73 14.79 0.30
N GLY A 154 8.84 15.68 1.28
CA GLY A 154 9.12 17.10 1.10
C GLY A 154 10.51 17.40 0.55
N TRP A 155 10.71 18.63 0.12
CA TRP A 155 12.00 19.15 -0.33
C TRP A 155 12.86 19.68 0.83
N ASP A 156 12.22 20.00 1.93
CA ASP A 156 12.84 20.50 3.14
C ASP A 156 13.30 19.34 4.03
N LYS A 157 14.53 19.41 4.51
CA LYS A 157 15.12 18.36 5.36
C LYS A 157 14.43 18.22 6.74
N GLU A 158 13.74 19.25 7.18
CA GLU A 158 12.90 19.25 8.39
C GLU A 158 11.49 18.69 8.12
N GLY A 159 11.10 18.54 6.84
CA GLY A 159 9.79 18.05 6.43
C GLY A 159 8.64 19.00 6.76
N GLU A 160 8.92 20.32 6.78
CA GLU A 160 7.95 21.34 7.13
C GLU A 160 7.26 21.96 5.90
N ASP A 161 7.72 21.62 4.69
CA ASP A 161 7.16 22.15 3.45
C ASP A 161 5.93 21.41 2.95
N ASP A 162 5.14 22.07 2.09
CA ASP A 162 3.91 21.55 1.50
C ASP A 162 4.16 20.88 0.13
N GLY A 163 5.41 20.76 -0.31
CA GLY A 163 5.80 20.16 -1.59
C GLY A 163 6.35 18.76 -1.46
N GLY A 164 6.57 18.07 -2.61
CA GLY A 164 7.27 16.79 -2.57
C GLY A 164 7.09 15.92 -3.81
N GLN A 165 7.94 14.90 -3.92
CA GLN A 165 7.93 13.92 -5.01
C GLN A 165 7.14 12.65 -4.68
N TYR A 166 5.96 12.79 -4.13
CA TYR A 166 5.13 11.70 -3.63
C TYR A 166 4.72 10.65 -4.66
N TYR A 167 4.89 10.94 -5.95
CA TYR A 167 4.39 10.06 -7.01
C TYR A 167 5.43 9.04 -7.51
N TYR A 168 6.73 9.37 -7.41
CA TYR A 168 7.81 8.58 -8.02
C TYR A 168 8.75 7.94 -6.99
N ASP A 169 9.07 8.65 -5.93
CA ASP A 169 10.15 8.27 -5.02
C ASP A 169 9.59 7.72 -3.71
N VAL A 170 8.70 6.73 -3.82
CA VAL A 170 8.09 6.07 -2.66
C VAL A 170 8.61 4.66 -2.57
N GLY A 171 9.05 4.29 -1.40
CA GLY A 171 9.45 2.93 -1.07
C GLY A 171 9.17 2.65 0.39
N LEU A 172 8.88 1.40 0.73
CA LEU A 172 8.65 0.96 2.09
C LEU A 172 9.25 -0.44 2.28
N ALA A 173 9.93 -0.64 3.38
CA ALA A 173 10.38 -1.96 3.78
C ALA A 173 10.33 -2.11 5.30
N VAL A 174 10.08 -3.32 5.78
CA VAL A 174 10.07 -3.65 7.20
C VAL A 174 11.24 -4.59 7.50
N ASP A 175 11.94 -4.34 8.61
CA ASP A 175 13.04 -5.20 9.04
C ASP A 175 12.53 -6.65 9.23
N PRO A 176 13.19 -7.65 8.62
CA PRO A 176 12.73 -9.04 8.67
C PRO A 176 12.89 -9.72 10.02
N VAL A 177 13.55 -9.06 10.99
CA VAL A 177 13.82 -9.58 12.33
C VAL A 177 13.13 -8.75 13.41
N ASN A 178 12.99 -7.44 13.19
CA ASN A 178 12.31 -6.53 14.11
C ASN A 178 11.11 -5.88 13.41
N PRO A 179 9.88 -6.36 13.66
CA PRO A 179 8.69 -5.92 12.93
C PRO A 179 8.28 -4.47 13.21
N LEU A 180 8.89 -3.81 14.21
CA LEU A 180 8.61 -2.42 14.57
C LEU A 180 9.60 -1.42 13.94
N LYS A 181 10.45 -1.90 13.03
CA LYS A 181 11.44 -1.07 12.34
C LYS A 181 11.14 -1.02 10.83
N LEU A 182 10.81 0.18 10.36
CA LEU A 182 10.61 0.55 8.96
C LEU A 182 11.90 1.15 8.40
#